data_462473205c33f3289f734086ce1f4022
#
_entry.id   462473205c33f3289f734086ce1f4022
#
_cell.length_a   1.000
_cell.length_b   1.000
_cell.length_c   1.000
_cell.angle_alpha   90.00
_cell.angle_beta   90.00
_cell.angle_gamma   90.00
#
_symmetry.space_group_name_H-M   'P 1'
#
loop_
_entity.id
_entity.type
_entity.pdbx_description
1 polymer ?
#
loop_
_entity_poly.entity_id
_entity_poly.type
_entity_poly.pdbx_seq_one_letter_code
_entity_poly.pdbx_strand_id
1 'polypeptide(L)'
;MDDDRIIKLYLSRDESAIRETAAKYGARLRAIAFAILENRESAEECENDTYLEAWQRIPPNEPYGFLFEYLGKITRHLAIDECRRRNAQKRQAVYCELTQEMAECLPGPENVESRMEEQDVRRILTAYLCRCTKMQRAVFLRRYWYFDSISEIARCFGFSEEKVKSILFRMRSALKKELEKEGYTV
;
A
#
# COMPACT_ATOMS: atom_id res chain seq x y z
N MET A 1 -7.03 -16.36 -13.04
CA MET A 1 -5.69 -16.92 -13.38
C MET A 1 -4.81 -16.81 -12.15
N ASP A 2 -3.81 -17.71 -12.00
CA ASP A 2 -2.82 -17.66 -10.91
C ASP A 2 -1.79 -16.54 -11.16
N ASP A 3 -1.23 -15.95 -10.07
CA ASP A 3 -0.30 -14.81 -10.15
C ASP A 3 0.98 -15.14 -10.91
N ASP A 4 1.53 -16.32 -10.64
CA ASP A 4 2.76 -16.78 -11.32
C ASP A 4 2.58 -16.85 -12.84
N ARG A 5 1.38 -17.22 -13.29
CA ARG A 5 1.06 -17.25 -14.70
C ARG A 5 0.90 -15.85 -15.29
N ILE A 6 0.31 -14.93 -14.56
CA ILE A 6 0.23 -13.51 -14.96
C ILE A 6 1.64 -12.92 -15.09
N ILE A 7 2.51 -13.17 -14.10
CA ILE A 7 3.89 -12.68 -14.13
C ILE A 7 4.65 -13.25 -15.34
N LYS A 8 4.49 -14.53 -15.65
CA LYS A 8 5.09 -15.13 -16.85
C LYS A 8 4.64 -14.46 -18.15
N LEU A 9 3.37 -14.06 -18.25
CA LEU A 9 2.88 -13.31 -19.41
C LEU A 9 3.56 -11.93 -19.51
N TYR A 10 3.74 -11.22 -18.40
CA TYR A 10 4.52 -9.97 -18.38
C TYR A 10 5.98 -10.19 -18.83
N LEU A 11 6.62 -11.24 -18.33
CA LEU A 11 8.01 -11.56 -18.66
C LEU A 11 8.18 -11.92 -20.13
N SER A 12 7.20 -12.63 -20.73
CA SER A 12 7.18 -12.95 -22.17
C SER A 12 6.69 -11.80 -23.06
N ARG A 13 6.35 -10.65 -22.49
CA ARG A 13 5.78 -9.51 -23.22
C ARG A 13 4.48 -9.86 -23.96
N ASP A 14 3.65 -10.71 -23.37
CA ASP A 14 2.33 -11.04 -23.88
C ASP A 14 1.31 -10.04 -23.33
N GLU A 15 0.66 -9.28 -24.21
CA GLU A 15 -0.32 -8.25 -23.87
C GLU A 15 -1.53 -8.80 -23.09
N SER A 16 -1.77 -10.11 -23.12
CA SER A 16 -2.80 -10.75 -22.31
C SER A 16 -2.53 -10.59 -20.81
N ALA A 17 -1.29 -10.33 -20.39
CA ALA A 17 -0.92 -10.03 -19.01
C ALA A 17 -1.75 -8.87 -18.43
N ILE A 18 -1.93 -7.80 -19.20
CA ILE A 18 -2.71 -6.62 -18.78
C ILE A 18 -4.18 -7.00 -18.58
N ARG A 19 -4.76 -7.72 -19.53
CA ARG A 19 -6.15 -8.16 -19.47
C ARG A 19 -6.41 -9.08 -18.26
N GLU A 20 -5.52 -10.04 -18.02
CA GLU A 20 -5.64 -10.95 -16.90
C GLU A 20 -5.44 -10.25 -15.55
N THR A 21 -4.53 -9.29 -15.48
CA THR A 21 -4.35 -8.42 -14.31
C THR A 21 -5.61 -7.60 -14.05
N ALA A 22 -6.17 -6.97 -15.08
CA ALA A 22 -7.39 -6.18 -14.96
C ALA A 22 -8.58 -7.04 -14.49
N ALA A 23 -8.74 -8.24 -15.06
CA ALA A 23 -9.80 -9.16 -14.66
C ALA A 23 -9.68 -9.61 -13.19
N LYS A 24 -8.45 -9.83 -12.69
CA LYS A 24 -8.21 -10.32 -11.34
C LYS A 24 -8.18 -9.20 -10.29
N TYR A 25 -7.56 -8.08 -10.58
CA TYR A 25 -7.23 -7.04 -9.61
C TYR A 25 -7.81 -5.66 -9.90
N GLY A 26 -8.36 -5.41 -11.09
CA GLY A 26 -8.80 -4.08 -11.53
C GLY A 26 -9.74 -3.39 -10.55
N ALA A 27 -10.80 -4.09 -10.10
CA ALA A 27 -11.73 -3.51 -9.14
C ALA A 27 -11.06 -3.11 -7.81
N ARG A 28 -10.09 -3.91 -7.34
CA ARG A 28 -9.35 -3.63 -6.08
C ARG A 28 -8.36 -2.48 -6.26
N LEU A 29 -7.66 -2.41 -7.40
CA LEU A 29 -6.74 -1.32 -7.71
C LEU A 29 -7.50 0.00 -7.88
N ARG A 30 -8.65 -0.03 -8.56
CA ARG A 30 -9.54 1.14 -8.70
C ARG A 30 -10.08 1.61 -7.36
N ALA A 31 -10.44 0.70 -6.44
CA ALA A 31 -10.86 1.05 -5.09
C ALA A 31 -9.74 1.73 -4.30
N ILE A 32 -8.48 1.27 -4.42
CA ILE A 32 -7.31 1.91 -3.82
C ILE A 32 -7.12 3.33 -4.38
N ALA A 33 -7.20 3.50 -5.69
CA ALA A 33 -7.07 4.79 -6.34
C ALA A 33 -8.21 5.74 -5.95
N PHE A 34 -9.45 5.25 -5.92
CA PHE A 34 -10.62 6.03 -5.55
C PHE A 34 -10.57 6.53 -4.10
N ALA A 35 -10.11 5.70 -3.16
CA ALA A 35 -9.93 6.08 -1.76
C ALA A 35 -8.93 7.25 -1.56
N ILE A 36 -8.05 7.49 -2.55
CA ILE A 36 -7.06 8.57 -2.50
C ILE A 36 -7.52 9.80 -3.30
N LEU A 37 -8.14 9.56 -4.47
CA LEU A 37 -8.46 10.60 -5.44
C LEU A 37 -9.88 11.15 -5.31
N GLU A 38 -10.78 10.41 -4.64
CA GLU A 38 -12.21 10.75 -4.46
C GLU A 38 -12.93 11.11 -5.79
N ASN A 39 -12.36 10.67 -6.90
CA ASN A 39 -12.88 10.93 -8.24
C ASN A 39 -12.80 9.66 -9.09
N ARG A 40 -13.94 9.25 -9.66
CA ARG A 40 -14.07 7.99 -10.39
C ARG A 40 -13.24 7.96 -11.67
N GLU A 41 -13.29 9.03 -12.46
CA GLU A 41 -12.54 9.11 -13.73
C GLU A 41 -11.03 9.02 -13.47
N SER A 42 -10.54 9.77 -12.48
CA SER A 42 -9.14 9.73 -12.09
C SER A 42 -8.71 8.40 -11.50
N ALA A 43 -9.61 7.69 -10.80
CA ALA A 43 -9.33 6.35 -10.31
C ALA A 43 -9.22 5.32 -11.44
N GLU A 44 -10.03 5.47 -12.50
CA GLU A 44 -9.95 4.65 -13.71
C GLU A 44 -8.68 4.95 -14.52
N GLU A 45 -8.28 6.21 -14.63
CA GLU A 45 -6.99 6.60 -15.24
C GLU A 45 -5.82 6.02 -14.46
N CYS A 46 -5.82 6.16 -13.14
CA CYS A 46 -4.77 5.63 -12.26
C CYS A 46 -4.66 4.10 -12.34
N GLU A 47 -5.79 3.40 -12.49
CA GLU A 47 -5.80 1.95 -12.73
C GLU A 47 -5.09 1.61 -14.06
N ASN A 48 -5.41 2.32 -15.14
CA ASN A 48 -4.79 2.12 -16.46
C ASN A 48 -3.28 2.44 -16.41
N ASP A 49 -2.90 3.52 -15.76
CA ASP A 49 -1.50 3.88 -15.55
C ASP A 49 -0.75 2.83 -14.73
N THR A 50 -1.43 2.18 -13.78
CA THR A 50 -0.86 1.06 -13.02
C THR A 50 -0.48 -0.10 -13.92
N TYR A 51 -1.30 -0.42 -14.92
CA TYR A 51 -0.98 -1.49 -15.88
C TYR A 51 0.20 -1.12 -16.77
N LEU A 52 0.26 0.12 -17.21
CA LEU A 52 1.37 0.63 -18.02
C LEU A 52 2.69 0.58 -17.24
N GLU A 53 2.69 1.06 -15.99
CA GLU A 53 3.85 1.01 -15.12
C GLU A 53 4.26 -0.44 -14.80
N ALA A 54 3.31 -1.35 -14.56
CA ALA A 54 3.61 -2.76 -14.36
C ALA A 54 4.25 -3.37 -15.62
N TRP A 55 3.71 -3.06 -16.80
CA TRP A 55 4.27 -3.49 -18.08
C TRP A 55 5.71 -3.01 -18.30
N GLN A 56 6.01 -1.78 -17.92
CA GLN A 56 7.35 -1.22 -18.07
C GLN A 56 8.35 -1.80 -17.06
N ARG A 57 7.88 -2.12 -15.84
CA ARG A 57 8.74 -2.54 -14.73
C ARG A 57 8.91 -4.05 -14.60
N ILE A 58 8.09 -4.84 -15.25
CA ILE A 58 8.18 -6.30 -15.33
C ILE A 58 8.51 -6.68 -16.78
N PRO A 59 9.72 -7.19 -17.12
CA PRO A 59 10.94 -7.22 -16.32
C PRO A 59 11.59 -5.85 -16.14
N PRO A 60 12.60 -5.67 -15.28
CA PRO A 60 13.39 -6.71 -14.58
C PRO A 60 12.80 -7.18 -13.24
N ASN A 61 11.73 -6.54 -12.73
CA ASN A 61 11.14 -6.99 -11.47
C ASN A 61 10.31 -8.28 -11.69
N GLU A 62 10.37 -9.17 -10.72
CA GLU A 62 9.66 -10.43 -10.73
C GLU A 62 8.87 -10.59 -9.41
N PRO A 63 7.64 -10.03 -9.31
CA PRO A 63 6.89 -9.97 -8.05
C PRO A 63 6.17 -11.30 -7.70
N TYR A 64 6.88 -12.43 -7.78
CA TYR A 64 6.35 -13.74 -7.40
C TYR A 64 5.93 -13.78 -5.93
N GLY A 65 4.72 -14.25 -5.67
CA GLY A 65 4.14 -14.34 -4.33
C GLY A 65 3.61 -13.02 -3.75
N PHE A 66 3.77 -11.87 -4.42
CA PHE A 66 3.30 -10.56 -3.96
C PHE A 66 2.86 -9.62 -5.11
N LEU A 67 2.30 -10.18 -6.17
CA LEU A 67 1.88 -9.39 -7.34
C LEU A 67 0.87 -8.30 -6.98
N PHE A 68 -0.13 -8.60 -6.17
CA PHE A 68 -1.14 -7.61 -5.78
C PHE A 68 -0.53 -6.47 -4.97
N GLU A 69 0.33 -6.76 -4.01
CA GLU A 69 1.04 -5.75 -3.19
C GLU A 69 1.92 -4.87 -4.07
N TYR A 70 2.59 -5.46 -5.06
CA TYR A 70 3.41 -4.75 -6.03
C TYR A 70 2.56 -3.76 -6.87
N LEU A 71 1.45 -4.24 -7.43
CA LEU A 71 0.50 -3.40 -8.19
C LEU A 71 -0.13 -2.33 -7.31
N GLY A 72 -0.58 -2.69 -6.11
CA GLY A 72 -1.14 -1.76 -5.13
C GLY A 72 -0.15 -0.65 -4.72
N LYS A 73 1.15 -0.96 -4.64
CA LYS A 73 2.20 0.04 -4.44
C LYS A 73 2.24 1.04 -5.60
N ILE A 74 2.25 0.54 -6.84
CA ILE A 74 2.26 1.38 -8.04
C ILE A 74 1.03 2.27 -8.05
N THR A 75 -0.16 1.71 -7.89
CA THR A 75 -1.44 2.44 -7.86
C THR A 75 -1.42 3.57 -6.82
N ARG A 76 -0.96 3.27 -5.60
CA ARG A 76 -0.89 4.28 -4.52
C ARG A 76 0.06 5.41 -4.86
N HIS A 77 1.23 5.11 -5.43
CA HIS A 77 2.18 6.14 -5.82
C HIS A 77 1.59 7.07 -6.89
N LEU A 78 0.99 6.50 -7.93
CA LEU A 78 0.34 7.26 -9.00
C LEU A 78 -0.80 8.13 -8.46
N ALA A 79 -1.67 7.57 -7.62
CA ALA A 79 -2.77 8.31 -7.01
C ALA A 79 -2.29 9.44 -6.11
N ILE A 80 -1.25 9.23 -5.30
CA ILE A 80 -0.68 10.27 -4.43
C ILE A 80 -0.03 11.37 -5.27
N ASP A 81 0.70 11.02 -6.32
CA ASP A 81 1.36 12.00 -7.17
C ASP A 81 0.33 12.84 -7.94
N GLU A 82 -0.77 12.22 -8.40
CA GLU A 82 -1.90 12.94 -8.96
C GLU A 82 -2.57 13.88 -7.94
N CYS A 83 -2.77 13.39 -6.72
CA CYS A 83 -3.31 14.20 -5.61
C CYS A 83 -2.39 15.38 -5.28
N ARG A 84 -1.07 15.18 -5.28
CA ARG A 84 -0.08 16.25 -5.09
C ARG A 84 -0.11 17.27 -6.21
N ARG A 85 -0.25 16.81 -7.46
CA ARG A 85 -0.36 17.67 -8.63
C ARG A 85 -1.60 18.56 -8.56
N ARG A 86 -2.75 18.01 -8.15
CA ARG A 86 -4.02 18.74 -8.01
C ARG A 86 -4.05 19.67 -6.80
N ASN A 87 -3.40 19.29 -5.71
CA ASN A 87 -3.47 19.97 -4.42
C ASN A 87 -2.14 20.63 -4.00
N ALA A 88 -1.38 21.18 -4.94
CA ALA A 88 -0.15 21.91 -4.61
C ALA A 88 -0.34 23.02 -3.55
N GLN A 89 -1.59 23.42 -3.28
CA GLN A 89 -1.98 24.45 -2.31
C GLN A 89 -2.62 23.92 -1.00
N LYS A 90 -2.94 22.61 -0.86
CA LYS A 90 -3.64 22.07 0.35
C LYS A 90 -2.84 21.00 1.08
N ARG A 91 -1.61 21.29 1.46
CA ARG A 91 -0.65 20.28 1.98
C ARG A 91 -0.90 19.68 3.36
N GLN A 92 -1.89 20.07 4.14
CA GLN A 92 -2.00 19.64 5.54
C GLN A 92 -3.22 18.76 5.90
N ALA A 93 -4.30 18.78 5.17
CA ALA A 93 -5.54 18.10 5.54
C ALA A 93 -5.59 16.61 5.13
N VAL A 94 -4.96 16.22 4.02
CA VAL A 94 -5.10 14.90 3.38
C VAL A 94 -4.51 13.74 4.21
N TYR A 95 -3.54 13.97 5.09
CA TYR A 95 -2.87 12.90 5.84
C TYR A 95 -3.68 12.33 7.02
N CYS A 96 -4.69 13.05 7.53
CA CYS A 96 -5.50 12.59 8.67
C CYS A 96 -6.72 11.75 8.25
N GLU A 97 -7.35 12.06 7.12
CA GLU A 97 -8.56 11.37 6.63
C GLU A 97 -8.23 10.04 5.96
N LEU A 98 -7.12 9.96 5.23
CA LEU A 98 -6.65 8.75 4.55
C LEU A 98 -6.43 7.54 5.49
N THR A 99 -6.14 7.78 6.77
CA THR A 99 -5.87 6.72 7.75
C THR A 99 -7.13 5.95 8.15
N GLN A 100 -8.29 6.55 8.11
CA GLN A 100 -9.53 5.94 8.57
C GLN A 100 -10.21 5.12 7.47
N GLU A 101 -10.25 5.65 6.26
CA GLU A 101 -10.90 4.99 5.11
C GLU A 101 -10.07 3.85 4.50
N MET A 102 -8.73 3.94 4.57
CA MET A 102 -7.85 2.89 4.03
C MET A 102 -7.86 1.60 4.86
N ALA A 103 -8.23 1.65 6.14
CA ALA A 103 -8.43 0.46 6.97
C ALA A 103 -9.64 -0.37 6.53
N GLU A 104 -10.62 0.25 5.85
CA GLU A 104 -11.86 -0.40 5.41
C GLU A 104 -11.77 -1.07 4.03
N CYS A 105 -10.74 -0.76 3.22
CA CYS A 105 -10.68 -1.16 1.81
C CYS A 105 -9.90 -2.43 1.46
N LEU A 106 -9.42 -3.21 2.42
CA LEU A 106 -8.71 -4.47 2.16
C LEU A 106 -9.60 -5.69 2.42
N PRO A 107 -10.18 -6.32 1.40
CA PRO A 107 -10.70 -7.68 1.55
C PRO A 107 -9.51 -8.66 1.54
N GLY A 108 -9.32 -9.38 2.65
CA GLY A 108 -8.36 -10.48 2.77
C GLY A 108 -8.81 -11.74 2.01
N PRO A 109 -7.94 -12.76 1.89
CA PRO A 109 -8.26 -14.02 1.22
C PRO A 109 -9.40 -14.78 1.94
N GLU A 110 -10.17 -15.52 1.16
CA GLU A 110 -11.38 -16.22 1.62
C GLU A 110 -11.08 -17.49 2.44
N ASN A 111 -10.75 -17.32 3.71
CA ASN A 111 -10.78 -18.43 4.66
C ASN A 111 -11.31 -17.93 6.01
N VAL A 112 -12.35 -18.59 6.57
CA VAL A 112 -13.10 -18.07 7.73
C VAL A 112 -12.24 -18.05 9.01
N GLU A 113 -11.34 -19.00 9.21
CA GLU A 113 -10.40 -19.01 10.34
C GLU A 113 -9.32 -17.93 10.20
N SER A 114 -8.75 -17.76 9.00
CA SER A 114 -7.82 -16.69 8.67
C SER A 114 -8.44 -15.29 8.81
N ARG A 115 -9.74 -15.15 8.59
CA ARG A 115 -10.47 -13.88 8.74
C ARG A 115 -10.59 -13.41 10.19
N MET A 116 -10.74 -14.31 11.15
CA MET A 116 -10.80 -13.91 12.57
C MET A 116 -9.44 -13.44 13.07
N GLU A 117 -8.37 -14.16 12.76
CA GLU A 117 -7.00 -13.76 13.10
C GLU A 117 -6.60 -12.45 12.42
N GLU A 118 -6.97 -12.26 11.15
CA GLU A 118 -6.68 -11.04 10.39
C GLU A 118 -7.44 -9.82 10.92
N GLN A 119 -8.69 -9.99 11.35
CA GLN A 119 -9.48 -8.91 11.97
C GLN A 119 -8.90 -8.49 13.32
N ASP A 120 -8.42 -9.42 14.12
CA ASP A 120 -7.80 -9.14 15.41
C ASP A 120 -6.45 -8.44 15.24
N VAL A 121 -5.59 -8.91 14.34
CA VAL A 121 -4.33 -8.24 14.01
C VAL A 121 -4.58 -6.83 13.47
N ARG A 122 -5.60 -6.64 12.62
CA ARG A 122 -6.00 -5.33 12.12
C ARG A 122 -6.46 -4.40 13.25
N ARG A 123 -7.26 -4.91 14.19
CA ARG A 123 -7.74 -4.17 15.37
C ARG A 123 -6.56 -3.73 16.24
N ILE A 124 -5.62 -4.62 16.53
CA ILE A 124 -4.41 -4.34 17.33
C ILE A 124 -3.54 -3.29 16.63
N LEU A 125 -3.29 -3.47 15.33
CA LEU A 125 -2.51 -2.53 14.53
C LEU A 125 -3.16 -1.13 14.51
N THR A 126 -4.46 -1.06 14.29
CA THR A 126 -5.20 0.20 14.26
C THR A 126 -5.14 0.89 15.62
N ALA A 127 -5.39 0.16 16.72
CA ALA A 127 -5.31 0.69 18.08
C ALA A 127 -3.90 1.19 18.41
N TYR A 128 -2.87 0.45 18.00
CA TYR A 128 -1.47 0.86 18.14
C TYR A 128 -1.18 2.15 17.39
N LEU A 129 -1.53 2.23 16.11
CA LEU A 129 -1.29 3.41 15.28
C LEU A 129 -2.05 4.64 15.79
N CYS A 130 -3.26 4.48 16.34
CA CYS A 130 -4.01 5.58 16.96
C CYS A 130 -3.29 6.18 18.16
N ARG A 131 -2.52 5.37 18.93
CA ARG A 131 -1.71 5.84 20.09
C ARG A 131 -0.39 6.48 19.67
N CYS A 132 0.08 6.25 18.45
CA CYS A 132 1.31 6.86 17.94
C CYS A 132 1.14 8.35 17.67
N THR A 133 2.23 9.11 17.74
CA THR A 133 2.24 10.50 17.30
C THR A 133 1.91 10.60 15.79
N LYS A 134 1.36 11.74 15.35
CA LYS A 134 1.09 11.99 13.92
C LYS A 134 2.30 11.70 13.04
N MET A 135 3.50 12.11 13.51
CA MET A 135 4.75 11.91 12.77
C MET A 135 5.14 10.43 12.67
N GLN A 136 5.09 9.70 13.78
CA GLN A 136 5.41 8.26 13.80
C GLN A 136 4.46 7.49 12.90
N ARG A 137 3.15 7.77 13.01
CA ARG A 137 2.12 7.16 12.16
C ARG A 137 2.38 7.42 10.68
N ALA A 138 2.67 8.67 10.31
CA ALA A 138 2.96 9.02 8.93
C ALA A 138 4.21 8.30 8.38
N VAL A 139 5.29 8.22 9.16
CA VAL A 139 6.52 7.48 8.79
C VAL A 139 6.21 5.99 8.61
N PHE A 140 5.44 5.39 9.53
CA PHE A 140 5.06 3.98 9.49
C PHE A 140 4.21 3.67 8.25
N LEU A 141 3.16 4.46 8.01
CA LEU A 141 2.28 4.28 6.85
C LEU A 141 3.05 4.45 5.54
N ARG A 142 3.92 5.45 5.44
CA ARG A 142 4.74 5.62 4.24
C ARG A 142 5.62 4.40 3.98
N ARG A 143 6.18 3.78 5.01
CA ARG A 143 7.03 2.61 4.86
C ARG A 143 6.26 1.34 4.50
N TYR A 144 5.18 1.03 5.25
CA TYR A 144 4.52 -0.27 5.18
C TYR A 144 3.24 -0.28 4.34
N TRP A 145 2.65 0.87 4.16
CA TRP A 145 1.44 1.00 3.35
C TRP A 145 1.74 1.55 1.94
N TYR A 146 2.56 2.60 1.86
CA TYR A 146 2.98 3.19 0.58
C TYR A 146 4.27 2.57 0.03
N PHE A 147 4.95 1.73 0.82
CA PHE A 147 6.21 1.09 0.49
C PHE A 147 7.33 2.05 0.07
N ASP A 148 7.28 3.27 0.56
CA ASP A 148 8.33 4.25 0.29
C ASP A 148 9.67 3.75 0.82
N SER A 149 10.75 4.08 0.11
CA SER A 149 12.10 3.84 0.58
C SER A 149 12.43 4.74 1.77
N ILE A 150 13.42 4.34 2.56
CA ILE A 150 13.87 5.14 3.72
C ILE A 150 14.35 6.53 3.27
N SER A 151 15.02 6.61 2.12
CA SER A 151 15.49 7.87 1.54
C SER A 151 14.34 8.79 1.10
N GLU A 152 13.28 8.24 0.51
CA GLU A 152 12.08 9.01 0.15
C GLU A 152 11.37 9.56 1.37
N ILE A 153 11.22 8.73 2.43
CA ILE A 153 10.64 9.15 3.71
C ILE A 153 11.48 10.25 4.35
N ALA A 154 12.80 10.06 4.40
CA ALA A 154 13.74 11.03 4.96
C ALA A 154 13.61 12.38 4.25
N ARG A 155 13.61 12.39 2.93
CA ARG A 155 13.43 13.59 2.10
C ARG A 155 12.07 14.26 2.34
N CYS A 156 11.00 13.46 2.46
CA CYS A 156 9.64 13.97 2.64
C CYS A 156 9.47 14.73 3.97
N PHE A 157 10.11 14.24 5.04
CA PHE A 157 10.00 14.82 6.38
C PHE A 157 11.18 15.72 6.78
N GLY A 158 12.19 15.88 5.92
CA GLY A 158 13.40 16.62 6.27
C GLY A 158 14.22 15.93 7.38
N PHE A 159 14.22 14.59 7.40
CA PHE A 159 14.97 13.78 8.39
C PHE A 159 16.20 13.15 7.76
N SER A 160 17.16 12.74 8.61
CA SER A 160 18.20 11.81 8.19
C SER A 160 17.62 10.38 8.05
N GLU A 161 18.23 9.56 7.21
CA GLU A 161 17.82 8.15 7.05
C GLU A 161 17.93 7.36 8.36
N GLU A 162 18.96 7.65 9.18
CA GLU A 162 19.17 7.04 10.48
C GLU A 162 18.02 7.35 11.43
N LYS A 163 17.50 8.59 11.39
CA LYS A 163 16.33 8.98 12.19
C LYS A 163 15.09 8.20 11.76
N VAL A 164 14.85 8.04 10.47
CA VAL A 164 13.74 7.24 9.94
C VAL A 164 13.88 5.78 10.37
N LYS A 165 15.06 5.17 10.20
CA LYS A 165 15.37 3.80 10.63
C LYS A 165 15.09 3.62 12.14
N SER A 166 15.53 4.58 12.96
CA SER A 166 15.33 4.55 14.42
C SER A 166 13.85 4.65 14.82
N ILE A 167 13.06 5.48 14.12
CA ILE A 167 11.61 5.59 14.35
C ILE A 167 10.95 4.25 14.02
N LEU A 168 11.21 3.71 12.84
CA LEU A 168 10.63 2.44 12.38
C LEU A 168 11.02 1.26 13.27
N PHE A 169 12.27 1.20 13.72
CA PHE A 169 12.74 0.16 14.63
C PHE A 169 11.97 0.19 15.95
N ARG A 170 11.85 1.38 16.58
CA ARG A 170 11.12 1.54 17.85
C ARG A 170 9.64 1.18 17.68
N MET A 171 9.02 1.59 16.57
CA MET A 171 7.63 1.28 16.30
C MET A 171 7.40 -0.22 16.11
N ARG A 172 8.26 -0.91 15.34
CA ARG A 172 8.17 -2.37 15.18
C ARG A 172 8.34 -3.11 16.51
N SER A 173 9.34 -2.71 17.31
CA SER A 173 9.58 -3.33 18.62
C SER A 173 8.41 -3.14 19.58
N ALA A 174 7.75 -1.99 19.55
CA ALA A 174 6.57 -1.73 20.36
C ALA A 174 5.35 -2.53 19.86
N LEU A 175 5.12 -2.56 18.53
CA LEU A 175 4.03 -3.32 17.93
C LEU A 175 4.18 -4.82 18.17
N LYS A 176 5.40 -5.37 18.06
CA LYS A 176 5.70 -6.76 18.38
C LYS A 176 5.26 -7.11 19.79
N LYS A 177 5.62 -6.29 20.79
CA LYS A 177 5.20 -6.50 22.19
C LYS A 177 3.69 -6.46 22.38
N GLU A 178 2.97 -5.62 21.62
CA GLU A 178 1.50 -5.59 21.67
C GLU A 178 0.89 -6.89 21.08
N LEU A 179 1.43 -7.37 19.97
CA LEU A 179 1.00 -8.62 19.35
C LEU A 179 1.30 -9.82 20.24
N GLU A 180 2.49 -9.88 20.84
CA GLU A 180 2.87 -10.95 21.79
C GLU A 180 1.96 -11.00 23.03
N LYS A 181 1.49 -9.85 23.53
CA LYS A 181 0.52 -9.79 24.65
C LYS A 181 -0.84 -10.40 24.31
N GLU A 182 -1.24 -10.29 23.04
CA GLU A 182 -2.50 -10.84 22.51
C GLU A 182 -2.35 -12.29 22.02
N GLY A 183 -1.17 -12.90 22.24
CA GLY A 183 -0.92 -14.31 21.91
C GLY A 183 -0.37 -14.59 20.52
N TYR A 184 -0.03 -13.55 19.75
CA TYR A 184 0.55 -13.71 18.42
C TYR A 184 2.07 -13.86 18.49
N THR A 185 2.60 -14.94 17.94
CA THR A 185 4.06 -15.13 17.78
C THR A 185 4.52 -14.45 16.49
N VAL A 186 5.36 -13.40 16.60
CA VAL A 186 5.85 -12.59 15.45
C VAL A 186 7.37 -12.56 15.43
#